data_2c66f1d3ea93cf22cdec96249658bccd
#
_entry.id   2c66f1d3ea93cf22cdec96249658bccd
#
_cell.length_a   1.000
_cell.length_b   1.000
_cell.length_c   1.000
_cell.angle_alpha   90.00
_cell.angle_beta   90.00
_cell.angle_gamma   90.00
#
_symmetry.space_group_name_H-M   'P 1'
#
loop_
_entity.id
_entity.type
_entity.pdbx_description
1 polymer ?
#
loop_
_entity_poly.entity_id
_entity_poly.type
_entity_poly.pdbx_seq_one_letter_code
_entity_poly.pdbx_strand_id
1 'polypeptide(L)'
;MSKHIGAQMLEFTQNGDERGYLVVLEGMQDVPFDIKRIFYIYGSDSTVVRGQHANRRTKFVLINVAGQCKVKVKDGKGNEAVFVLNRPHTGIYLPEMMWKDMYDFSEDSVLLCLASEHYDSAEYIRDYAQYEKEVNQ
;
A
#
# COMPACT_ATOMS: atom_id res chain seq x y z
N MET A 1 9.27 -6.81 -20.50
CA MET A 1 9.72 -7.40 -19.26
C MET A 1 9.52 -6.43 -18.09
N SER A 2 8.93 -6.90 -17.04
CA SER A 2 8.70 -6.04 -15.90
C SER A 2 9.99 -5.80 -15.12
N LYS A 3 10.15 -4.58 -14.66
CA LYS A 3 11.24 -4.22 -13.76
C LYS A 3 10.90 -4.63 -12.35
N HIS A 4 11.89 -5.06 -11.60
CA HIS A 4 11.72 -5.25 -10.17
C HIS A 4 11.71 -3.88 -9.51
N ILE A 5 10.58 -3.47 -8.98
CA ILE A 5 10.42 -2.14 -8.39
C ILE A 5 10.50 -2.15 -6.86
N GLY A 6 10.55 -3.31 -6.25
CA GLY A 6 10.60 -3.43 -4.79
C GLY A 6 9.24 -3.64 -4.14
N ALA A 7 8.19 -3.10 -4.73
CA ALA A 7 6.82 -3.39 -4.30
C ALA A 7 6.39 -4.73 -4.87
N GLN A 8 5.59 -5.48 -4.12
CA GLN A 8 5.12 -6.79 -4.60
C GLN A 8 3.75 -7.12 -4.07
N MET A 9 2.98 -7.85 -4.88
CA MET A 9 1.68 -8.35 -4.46
C MET A 9 1.86 -9.53 -3.50
N LEU A 10 1.01 -9.57 -2.49
CA LEU A 10 0.92 -10.66 -1.53
C LEU A 10 -0.44 -11.31 -1.66
N GLU A 11 -0.48 -12.62 -1.54
CA GLU A 11 -1.73 -13.37 -1.46
C GLU A 11 -1.87 -13.94 -0.08
N PHE A 12 -3.05 -13.76 0.52
CA PHE A 12 -3.34 -14.25 1.87
C PHE A 12 -4.29 -15.44 1.80
N THR A 13 -4.15 -16.34 2.73
CA THR A 13 -5.06 -17.49 2.82
C THR A 13 -6.48 -17.00 3.12
N GLN A 14 -7.42 -17.43 2.31
CA GLN A 14 -8.83 -17.11 2.49
C GLN A 14 -9.57 -18.39 2.85
N ASN A 15 -10.14 -18.42 4.04
CA ASN A 15 -10.92 -19.57 4.52
C ASN A 15 -12.39 -19.24 4.35
N GLY A 16 -13.12 -20.14 3.68
CA GLY A 16 -14.54 -19.87 3.38
C GLY A 16 -15.43 -21.09 3.54
N ASP A 17 -16.67 -20.84 3.88
CA ASP A 17 -17.75 -21.82 3.91
C ASP A 17 -19.06 -21.06 3.63
N GLU A 18 -20.21 -21.70 3.92
CA GLU A 18 -21.51 -21.09 3.67
C GLU A 18 -21.75 -19.82 4.51
N ARG A 19 -20.93 -19.56 5.52
CA ARG A 19 -21.06 -18.34 6.34
C ARG A 19 -20.25 -17.16 5.79
N GLY A 20 -19.40 -17.38 4.76
CA GLY A 20 -18.56 -16.35 4.17
C GLY A 20 -17.08 -16.70 4.26
N TYR A 21 -16.24 -15.67 4.25
CA TYR A 21 -14.78 -15.82 4.16
C TYR A 21 -14.08 -15.15 5.32
N LEU A 22 -12.96 -15.74 5.72
CA LEU A 22 -12.11 -15.23 6.78
C LEU A 22 -10.69 -15.15 6.28
N VAL A 23 -10.05 -13.98 6.44
CA VAL A 23 -8.63 -13.78 6.15
C VAL A 23 -7.95 -13.32 7.43
N VAL A 24 -6.89 -14.01 7.82
CA VAL A 24 -6.12 -13.68 9.03
C VAL A 24 -4.76 -13.15 8.62
N LEU A 25 -4.35 -12.02 9.19
CA LEU A 25 -3.05 -11.42 8.94
C LEU A 25 -2.31 -11.27 10.25
N GLU A 26 -1.15 -11.89 10.33
CA GLU A 26 -0.32 -11.80 11.53
C GLU A 26 1.01 -11.16 11.18
N GLY A 27 1.46 -10.26 12.04
CA GLY A 27 2.75 -9.62 11.85
C GLY A 27 3.88 -10.63 11.88
N MET A 28 4.87 -10.44 11.03
CA MET A 28 6.02 -11.33 10.87
C MET A 28 5.68 -12.72 10.32
N GLN A 29 4.42 -12.93 9.93
CA GLN A 29 3.94 -14.17 9.33
C GLN A 29 3.42 -13.88 7.91
N ASP A 30 2.18 -13.39 7.82
CA ASP A 30 1.56 -13.02 6.54
C ASP A 30 2.03 -11.66 6.07
N VAL A 31 2.33 -10.77 7.02
CA VAL A 31 2.81 -9.42 6.80
C VAL A 31 4.29 -9.40 7.21
N PRO A 32 5.21 -8.98 6.32
CA PRO A 32 6.66 -9.14 6.56
C PRO A 32 7.26 -8.08 7.50
N PHE A 33 6.51 -7.65 8.51
CA PHE A 33 7.00 -6.75 9.55
C PHE A 33 6.10 -6.83 10.77
N ASP A 34 6.58 -6.25 11.87
CA ASP A 34 5.79 -6.09 13.09
C ASP A 34 4.80 -4.95 12.87
N ILE A 35 3.50 -5.23 12.99
CA ILE A 35 2.46 -4.25 12.69
C ILE A 35 2.29 -3.34 13.90
N LYS A 36 2.69 -2.08 13.75
CA LYS A 36 2.61 -1.09 14.84
C LYS A 36 1.45 -0.12 14.67
N ARG A 37 0.89 0.00 13.48
CA ARG A 37 -0.17 0.96 13.20
C ARG A 37 -1.09 0.40 12.13
N ILE A 38 -2.38 0.61 12.33
CA ILE A 38 -3.40 0.24 11.36
C ILE A 38 -4.25 1.48 11.11
N PHE A 39 -4.50 1.78 9.85
CA PHE A 39 -5.46 2.83 9.49
C PHE A 39 -6.19 2.39 8.23
N TYR A 40 -7.31 3.03 7.95
CA TYR A 40 -8.06 2.68 6.75
C TYR A 40 -8.73 3.91 6.17
N ILE A 41 -8.95 3.85 4.86
CA ILE A 41 -9.46 4.96 4.06
C ILE A 41 -10.77 4.51 3.43
N TYR A 42 -11.82 5.29 3.63
CA TYR A 42 -13.10 5.04 3.00
C TYR A 42 -13.78 6.37 2.67
N GLY A 43 -14.85 6.32 1.88
CA GLY A 43 -15.56 7.54 1.50
C GLY A 43 -14.87 8.32 0.38
N SER A 44 -13.83 7.77 -0.22
CA SER A 44 -13.19 8.36 -1.39
C SER A 44 -13.94 7.93 -2.65
N ASP A 45 -13.75 8.67 -3.74
CA ASP A 45 -14.32 8.31 -5.03
C ASP A 45 -13.25 8.39 -6.12
N SER A 46 -13.66 8.19 -7.38
CA SER A 46 -12.74 8.12 -8.50
C SER A 46 -11.99 9.43 -8.80
N THR A 47 -12.40 10.53 -8.19
CA THR A 47 -11.74 11.85 -8.41
C THR A 47 -10.63 12.12 -7.40
N VAL A 48 -10.51 11.30 -6.35
CA VAL A 48 -9.60 11.53 -5.25
C VAL A 48 -8.27 10.82 -5.50
N VAL A 49 -7.16 11.54 -5.27
CA VAL A 49 -5.82 10.95 -5.23
C VAL A 49 -5.28 11.17 -3.83
N ARG A 50 -4.90 10.08 -3.17
CA ARG A 50 -4.33 10.12 -1.83
C ARG A 50 -2.89 9.60 -1.87
N GLY A 51 -2.18 9.77 -0.77
CA GLY A 51 -0.78 9.41 -0.70
C GLY A 51 0.08 10.56 -1.19
N GLN A 52 0.66 10.43 -2.37
CA GLN A 52 1.55 11.42 -2.98
C GLN A 52 2.72 11.72 -2.06
N HIS A 53 3.33 10.65 -1.56
CA HIS A 53 4.49 10.76 -0.67
C HIS A 53 5.27 9.45 -0.64
N ALA A 54 6.45 9.51 -0.04
CA ALA A 54 7.23 8.35 0.33
C ALA A 54 7.54 8.42 1.82
N ASN A 55 7.84 7.29 2.41
CA ASN A 55 8.21 7.20 3.82
C ASN A 55 9.66 6.72 3.93
N ARG A 56 10.43 7.39 4.78
CA ARG A 56 11.85 7.04 4.95
C ARG A 56 12.05 5.72 5.70
N ARG A 57 11.16 5.38 6.62
CA ARG A 57 11.31 4.20 7.47
C ARG A 57 10.15 3.23 7.42
N THR A 58 8.93 3.72 7.19
CA THR A 58 7.73 2.90 7.30
C THR A 58 7.56 2.01 6.08
N LYS A 59 7.31 0.73 6.34
CA LYS A 59 6.87 -0.25 5.36
C LYS A 59 5.37 -0.41 5.50
N PHE A 60 4.70 -0.69 4.40
CA PHE A 60 3.25 -0.82 4.40
C PHE A 60 2.80 -2.12 3.72
N VAL A 61 1.66 -2.61 4.16
CA VAL A 61 0.85 -3.53 3.36
C VAL A 61 -0.52 -2.88 3.20
N LEU A 62 -0.97 -2.73 1.97
CA LEU A 62 -2.25 -2.12 1.63
C LEU A 62 -3.18 -3.18 1.08
N ILE A 63 -4.40 -3.26 1.62
CA ILE A 63 -5.40 -4.25 1.21
C ILE A 63 -6.72 -3.54 1.02
N ASN A 64 -7.31 -3.68 -0.16
CA ASN A 64 -8.64 -3.10 -0.38
C ASN A 64 -9.67 -4.15 0.01
N VAL A 65 -10.17 -4.06 1.23
CA VAL A 65 -11.03 -5.10 1.81
C VAL A 65 -12.46 -5.03 1.30
N ALA A 66 -12.85 -3.93 0.66
CA ALA A 66 -14.13 -3.79 -0.02
C ALA A 66 -13.93 -2.88 -1.23
N GLY A 67 -14.60 -3.20 -2.34
CA GLY A 67 -14.47 -2.40 -3.55
C GLY A 67 -13.11 -2.55 -4.20
N GLN A 68 -12.65 -1.46 -4.84
CA GLN A 68 -11.36 -1.48 -5.53
C GLN A 68 -10.71 -0.12 -5.58
N CYS A 69 -9.40 -0.12 -5.75
CA CYS A 69 -8.62 1.09 -6.03
C CYS A 69 -7.34 0.68 -6.75
N LYS A 70 -6.59 1.69 -7.18
CA LYS A 70 -5.27 1.48 -7.80
C LYS A 70 -4.20 2.14 -6.96
N VAL A 71 -3.02 1.53 -6.97
CA VAL A 71 -1.84 2.08 -6.31
C VAL A 71 -0.74 2.18 -7.35
N LYS A 72 -0.29 3.40 -7.63
CA LYS A 72 0.87 3.64 -8.48
C LYS A 72 2.07 3.82 -7.58
N VAL A 73 3.14 3.11 -7.88
CA VAL A 73 4.39 3.21 -7.14
C VAL A 73 5.51 3.65 -8.06
N LYS A 74 6.44 4.44 -7.51
CA LYS A 74 7.63 4.91 -8.23
C LYS A 74 8.82 4.71 -7.32
N ASP A 75 9.94 4.28 -7.89
CA ASP A 75 11.16 4.05 -7.12
C ASP A 75 12.13 5.23 -7.16
N GLY A 76 11.77 6.30 -7.86
CA GLY A 76 12.63 7.48 -7.98
C GLY A 76 13.80 7.32 -8.93
N LYS A 77 13.89 6.17 -9.60
CA LYS A 77 14.98 5.84 -10.54
C LYS A 77 14.45 5.60 -11.94
N GLY A 78 13.27 6.13 -12.24
CA GLY A 78 12.65 6.01 -13.55
C GLY A 78 11.72 4.81 -13.71
N ASN A 79 11.53 4.00 -12.68
CA ASN A 79 10.64 2.85 -12.75
C ASN A 79 9.33 3.17 -12.03
N GLU A 80 8.24 2.71 -12.63
CA GLU A 80 6.93 2.82 -11.98
C GLU A 80 6.07 1.61 -12.33
N ALA A 81 5.10 1.34 -11.48
CA ALA A 81 4.16 0.24 -11.69
C ALA A 81 2.82 0.63 -11.10
N VAL A 82 1.74 0.07 -11.67
CA VAL A 82 0.38 0.27 -11.16
C VAL A 82 -0.14 -1.09 -10.72
N PHE A 83 -0.64 -1.14 -9.49
CA PHE A 83 -1.25 -2.34 -8.93
C PHE A 83 -2.73 -2.09 -8.72
N VAL A 84 -3.56 -3.06 -9.12
CA VAL A 84 -5.00 -2.99 -8.92
C VAL A 84 -5.34 -3.81 -7.67
N LEU A 85 -5.94 -3.14 -6.67
CA LEU A 85 -6.36 -3.80 -5.44
C LEU A 85 -7.87 -3.97 -5.49
N ASN A 86 -8.33 -5.16 -5.86
CA ASN A 86 -9.75 -5.46 -6.07
C ASN A 86 -10.21 -6.74 -5.41
N ARG A 87 -9.41 -7.31 -4.50
CA ARG A 87 -9.74 -8.54 -3.79
C ARG A 87 -9.34 -8.42 -2.34
N PRO A 88 -10.19 -8.87 -1.40
CA PRO A 88 -9.90 -8.70 0.03
C PRO A 88 -8.82 -9.63 0.57
N HIS A 89 -8.39 -10.63 -0.22
CA HIS A 89 -7.35 -11.57 0.20
C HIS A 89 -6.02 -11.34 -0.51
N THR A 90 -5.85 -10.19 -1.15
CA THR A 90 -4.57 -9.81 -1.75
C THR A 90 -4.19 -8.43 -1.24
N GLY A 91 -2.90 -8.15 -1.21
CA GLY A 91 -2.42 -6.84 -0.81
C GLY A 91 -1.13 -6.51 -1.53
N ILE A 92 -0.68 -5.27 -1.39
CA ILE A 92 0.60 -4.84 -1.92
C ILE A 92 1.54 -4.53 -0.76
N TYR A 93 2.73 -5.09 -0.80
CA TYR A 93 3.81 -4.74 0.11
C TYR A 93 4.61 -3.59 -0.48
N LEU A 94 4.79 -2.53 0.29
CA LEU A 94 5.57 -1.35 -0.08
C LEU A 94 6.73 -1.21 0.91
N PRO A 95 7.98 -1.37 0.44
CA PRO A 95 9.12 -1.11 1.31
C PRO A 95 9.27 0.38 1.59
N GLU A 96 10.19 0.73 2.49
CA GLU A 96 10.52 2.13 2.72
C GLU A 96 11.06 2.77 1.45
N MET A 97 10.97 4.10 1.38
CA MET A 97 11.47 4.90 0.26
C MET A 97 10.82 4.55 -1.07
N MET A 98 9.54 4.19 -1.03
CA MET A 98 8.73 3.96 -2.23
C MET A 98 7.68 5.06 -2.32
N TRP A 99 7.67 5.82 -3.41
CA TRP A 99 6.64 6.83 -3.67
C TRP A 99 5.36 6.17 -4.10
N LYS A 100 4.23 6.59 -3.56
CA LYS A 100 2.94 5.99 -3.90
C LYS A 100 1.84 7.01 -4.07
N ASP A 101 0.96 6.71 -5.02
CA ASP A 101 -0.33 7.37 -5.21
C ASP A 101 -1.41 6.32 -5.12
N MET A 102 -2.47 6.62 -4.37
CA MET A 102 -3.65 5.76 -4.28
C MET A 102 -4.81 6.50 -4.91
N TYR A 103 -5.47 5.88 -5.87
CA TYR A 103 -6.45 6.59 -6.70
C TYR A 103 -7.45 5.62 -7.32
N ASP A 104 -8.38 6.17 -8.07
CA ASP A 104 -9.43 5.41 -8.77
C ASP A 104 -10.22 4.52 -7.81
N PHE A 105 -10.63 5.12 -6.68
CA PHE A 105 -11.41 4.42 -5.67
C PHE A 105 -12.83 4.21 -6.14
N SER A 106 -13.36 2.98 -5.99
CA SER A 106 -14.79 2.77 -6.11
C SER A 106 -15.48 3.40 -4.89
N GLU A 107 -16.77 3.71 -5.00
CA GLU A 107 -17.49 4.37 -3.92
C GLU A 107 -17.54 3.53 -2.64
N ASP A 108 -17.54 2.21 -2.79
CA ASP A 108 -17.58 1.28 -1.67
C ASP A 108 -16.17 0.86 -1.20
N SER A 109 -15.13 1.48 -1.71
CA SER A 109 -13.75 1.11 -1.38
C SER A 109 -13.46 1.34 0.09
N VAL A 110 -12.84 0.32 0.72
CA VAL A 110 -12.25 0.43 2.05
C VAL A 110 -10.81 -0.07 1.92
N LEU A 111 -9.86 0.84 1.99
CA LEU A 111 -8.43 0.52 1.87
C LEU A 111 -7.83 0.43 3.26
N LEU A 112 -7.49 -0.79 3.66
CA LEU A 112 -6.85 -1.08 4.95
C LEU A 112 -5.35 -0.96 4.78
N CYS A 113 -4.70 -0.21 5.68
CA CYS A 113 -3.27 0.04 5.64
C CYS A 113 -2.62 -0.45 6.92
N LEU A 114 -1.64 -1.34 6.78
CA LEU A 114 -0.87 -1.88 7.89
C LEU A 114 0.53 -1.26 7.80
N ALA A 115 1.04 -0.72 8.91
CA ALA A 115 2.30 0.01 8.90
C ALA A 115 3.26 -0.53 9.95
N SER A 116 4.55 -0.51 9.61
CA SER A 116 5.61 -1.02 10.46
C SER A 116 6.06 -0.05 11.53
N GLU A 117 5.61 1.21 11.48
CA GLU A 117 6.04 2.26 12.41
C GLU A 117 4.82 3.02 12.93
N HIS A 118 4.96 3.59 14.11
CA HIS A 118 4.00 4.59 14.59
C HIS A 118 4.08 5.82 13.70
N TYR A 119 3.01 6.61 13.70
CA TYR A 119 2.97 7.81 12.88
C TYR A 119 4.06 8.81 13.33
N ASP A 120 4.81 9.30 12.35
CA ASP A 120 5.83 10.33 12.55
C ASP A 120 5.89 11.16 11.27
N SER A 121 5.35 12.38 11.34
CA SER A 121 5.28 13.25 10.15
C SER A 121 6.66 13.58 9.58
N ALA A 122 7.70 13.54 10.40
CA ALA A 122 9.06 13.91 9.97
C ALA A 122 9.67 12.89 8.99
N GLU A 123 9.15 11.67 8.93
CA GLU A 123 9.69 10.67 8.00
C GLU A 123 9.02 10.71 6.62
N TYR A 124 8.01 11.56 6.43
CA TYR A 124 7.30 11.66 5.15
C TYR A 124 8.02 12.61 4.21
N ILE A 125 8.17 12.20 2.96
CA ILE A 125 8.68 13.03 1.88
C ILE A 125 7.51 13.32 0.94
N ARG A 126 7.09 14.59 0.87
CA ARG A 126 5.88 14.96 0.12
C ARG A 126 6.17 15.72 -1.16
N ASP A 127 7.43 16.06 -1.39
CA ASP A 127 7.88 16.71 -2.62
C ASP A 127 8.63 15.69 -3.47
N TYR A 128 8.14 15.44 -4.68
CA TYR A 128 8.70 14.39 -5.52
C TYR A 128 10.16 14.69 -5.92
N ALA A 129 10.48 15.94 -6.19
CA ALA A 129 11.85 16.32 -6.54
C ALA A 129 12.81 16.02 -5.40
N GLN A 130 12.40 16.30 -4.17
CA GLN A 130 13.19 15.97 -2.99
C GLN A 130 13.34 14.44 -2.83
N TYR A 131 12.28 13.71 -3.09
CA TYR A 131 12.31 12.25 -3.04
C TYR A 131 13.31 11.68 -4.04
N GLU A 132 13.27 12.12 -5.30
CA GLU A 132 14.20 11.67 -6.33
C GLU A 132 15.65 11.95 -5.92
N LYS A 133 15.88 13.13 -5.35
CA LYS A 133 17.21 13.51 -4.92
C LYS A 133 17.72 12.57 -3.82
N GLU A 134 16.89 12.27 -2.83
CA GLU A 134 17.30 11.39 -1.73
C GLU A 134 17.58 9.97 -2.21
N VAL A 135 16.74 9.45 -3.10
CA VAL A 135 16.90 8.10 -3.62
C VAL A 135 18.19 7.94 -4.43
N ASN A 136 18.59 9.00 -5.13
CA ASN A 136 19.71 8.94 -6.08
C ASN A 136 21.03 9.48 -5.50
N GLN A 137 21.07 9.71 -4.21
CA GLN A 137 22.31 10.11 -3.56
C GLN A 137 23.32 8.98 -3.44
#